data_a15e8fde74590a8e6c412fbcf92219ad
#
_entry.id   a15e8fde74590a8e6c412fbcf92219ad
#
_cell.length_a   1.000
_cell.length_b   1.000
_cell.length_c   1.000
_cell.angle_alpha   90.00
_cell.angle_beta   90.00
_cell.angle_gamma   90.00
#
_symmetry.space_group_name_H-M   'P 1'
#
loop_
_entity.id
_entity.type
_entity.pdbx_description
1 polymer ?
#
loop_
_entity_poly.entity_id
_entity_poly.type
_entity_poly.pdbx_seq_one_letter_code
_entity_poly.pdbx_strand_id
1 'polypeptide(L)'
;VILSDDAISGKRVEWDSLRPYALSQKEKTIYRMVDSIQQVPLYKNIYTVLNTIIGGYYNTKYVGIGPYSKVISFNRLEGTRFQIGVRTTKEFSRRVRLSTYLAYGTRDEDFKGASEIEVMFRRQLLRKLTVTYRNDAIQLSSGVSALSENNILSSIFSRGGTSRLSTIEEGIALYEHEWLHGISSSFELRGRHISSNRYVPMILPNGRSLHGINDASIRIGLRLSKDETIVRMPFEVRHMGSKYPIFSFDFTGAKKGILPASY
;
A
#
# COMPACT_ATOMS: atom_id res chain seq x y z
N VAL A 1 7.37 -0.40 22.56
CA VAL A 1 7.49 -1.83 22.88
C VAL A 1 8.32 -2.46 21.77
N ILE A 2 9.56 -2.84 22.06
CA ILE A 2 10.44 -3.55 21.12
C ILE A 2 10.06 -5.02 21.24
N LEU A 3 9.38 -5.56 20.22
CA LEU A 3 9.16 -7.00 20.11
C LEU A 3 10.46 -7.64 19.62
N SER A 4 10.95 -8.65 20.33
CA SER A 4 12.13 -9.41 19.93
C SER A 4 11.86 -10.18 18.61
N ASP A 5 12.91 -10.43 17.84
CA ASP A 5 12.81 -11.21 16.59
C ASP A 5 12.23 -12.61 16.79
N ASP A 6 12.41 -13.19 17.97
CA ASP A 6 11.84 -14.47 18.35
C ASP A 6 10.31 -14.43 18.50
N ALA A 7 9.75 -13.31 18.98
CA ALA A 7 8.31 -13.11 19.03
C ALA A 7 7.71 -12.96 17.60
N ILE A 8 8.50 -12.48 16.66
CA ILE A 8 8.10 -12.29 15.25
C ILE A 8 8.33 -13.58 14.44
N SER A 9 9.33 -14.40 14.82
CA SER A 9 9.74 -15.60 14.05
C SER A 9 8.75 -16.76 14.15
N GLY A 10 7.76 -16.70 15.06
CA GLY A 10 6.76 -17.74 15.25
C GLY A 10 7.34 -19.04 15.80
N LYS A 11 8.57 -19.05 16.31
CA LYS A 11 9.04 -20.13 17.16
C LYS A 11 8.11 -20.20 18.38
N ARG A 12 7.58 -21.35 18.69
CA ARG A 12 6.86 -21.59 19.93
C ARG A 12 7.82 -21.28 21.07
N VAL A 13 7.74 -20.06 21.58
CA VAL A 13 8.33 -19.74 22.86
C VAL A 13 7.50 -20.52 23.87
N GLU A 14 8.13 -21.39 24.63
CA GLU A 14 7.50 -22.01 25.78
C GLU A 14 7.26 -20.91 26.83
N TRP A 15 6.13 -20.22 26.70
CA TRP A 15 5.73 -19.14 27.59
C TRP A 15 5.75 -19.56 29.05
N ASP A 16 5.57 -20.86 29.32
CA ASP A 16 5.59 -21.39 30.68
C ASP A 16 6.99 -21.32 31.30
N SER A 17 8.06 -21.38 30.51
CA SER A 17 9.45 -21.25 31.01
C SER A 17 9.86 -19.78 31.23
N LEU A 18 9.21 -18.83 30.60
CA LEU A 18 9.52 -17.39 30.72
C LEU A 18 8.67 -16.69 31.79
N ARG A 19 7.68 -17.37 32.35
CA ARG A 19 6.78 -16.77 33.35
C ARG A 19 7.40 -16.85 34.73
N PRO A 20 7.43 -15.74 35.48
CA PRO A 20 7.93 -15.74 36.86
C PRO A 20 6.98 -16.51 37.82
N TYR A 21 5.71 -16.72 37.45
CA TYR A 21 4.70 -17.44 38.22
C TYR A 21 3.94 -18.41 37.35
N ALA A 22 3.64 -19.60 37.89
CA ALA A 22 2.80 -20.60 37.22
C ALA A 22 1.36 -20.09 37.07
N LEU A 23 0.71 -20.43 35.95
CA LEU A 23 -0.70 -20.10 35.73
C LEU A 23 -1.60 -20.74 36.76
N SER A 24 -2.52 -19.96 37.31
CA SER A 24 -3.59 -20.44 38.17
C SER A 24 -4.55 -21.34 37.36
N GLN A 25 -5.34 -22.15 38.03
CA GLN A 25 -6.34 -23.03 37.38
C GLN A 25 -7.37 -22.20 36.57
N LYS A 26 -7.77 -21.01 37.07
CA LYS A 26 -8.69 -20.11 36.38
C LYS A 26 -8.07 -19.61 35.06
N GLU A 27 -6.84 -19.20 35.07
CA GLU A 27 -6.14 -18.76 33.88
C GLU A 27 -5.97 -19.87 32.84
N LYS A 28 -5.59 -21.08 33.27
CA LYS A 28 -5.52 -22.24 32.39
C LYS A 28 -6.87 -22.57 31.75
N THR A 29 -7.97 -22.36 32.48
CA THR A 29 -9.32 -22.57 31.96
C THR A 29 -9.68 -21.50 30.93
N ILE A 30 -9.31 -20.24 31.18
CA ILE A 30 -9.52 -19.14 30.21
C ILE A 30 -8.74 -19.40 28.91
N TYR A 31 -7.49 -19.82 29.00
CA TYR A 31 -6.71 -20.16 27.79
C TYR A 31 -7.35 -21.28 26.99
N ARG A 32 -7.77 -22.38 27.68
CA ARG A 32 -8.49 -23.49 27.02
C ARG A 32 -9.81 -23.06 26.38
N MET A 33 -10.55 -22.17 27.05
CA MET A 33 -11.80 -21.63 26.53
C MET A 33 -11.55 -20.80 25.28
N VAL A 34 -10.54 -19.93 25.30
CA VAL A 34 -10.14 -19.10 24.13
C VAL A 34 -9.71 -19.98 22.95
N ASP A 35 -8.87 -21.00 23.21
CA ASP A 35 -8.45 -21.94 22.17
C ASP A 35 -9.65 -22.71 21.59
N SER A 36 -10.61 -23.12 22.44
CA SER A 36 -11.82 -23.81 22.00
C SER A 36 -12.71 -22.91 21.13
N ILE A 37 -12.91 -21.64 21.53
CA ILE A 37 -13.68 -20.67 20.74
C ILE A 37 -13.04 -20.43 19.38
N GLN A 38 -11.71 -20.32 19.32
CA GLN A 38 -10.98 -20.11 18.06
C GLN A 38 -11.08 -21.31 17.10
N GLN A 39 -11.43 -22.50 17.61
CA GLN A 39 -11.64 -23.70 16.78
C GLN A 39 -13.05 -23.80 16.22
N VAL A 40 -14.02 -23.07 16.80
CA VAL A 40 -15.42 -23.08 16.33
C VAL A 40 -15.52 -22.57 14.90
N PRO A 41 -16.14 -23.34 13.97
CA PRO A 41 -16.27 -22.92 12.56
C PRO A 41 -16.97 -21.57 12.40
N LEU A 42 -18.00 -21.29 13.21
CA LEU A 42 -18.72 -20.02 13.21
C LEU A 42 -17.79 -18.84 13.54
N TYR A 43 -16.95 -18.99 14.57
CA TYR A 43 -15.97 -17.96 14.94
C TYR A 43 -14.98 -17.71 13.79
N LYS A 44 -14.43 -18.77 13.18
CA LYS A 44 -13.51 -18.66 12.04
C LYS A 44 -14.15 -17.95 10.86
N ASN A 45 -15.40 -18.27 10.56
CA ASN A 45 -16.13 -17.64 9.46
C ASN A 45 -16.39 -16.16 9.73
N ILE A 46 -16.88 -15.79 10.92
CA ILE A 46 -17.10 -14.40 11.32
C ILE A 46 -15.77 -13.64 11.30
N TYR A 47 -14.72 -14.20 11.86
CA TYR A 47 -13.38 -13.58 11.86
C TYR A 47 -12.86 -13.35 10.44
N THR A 48 -13.03 -14.33 9.54
CA THR A 48 -12.64 -14.22 8.13
C THR A 48 -13.43 -13.13 7.41
N VAL A 49 -14.74 -13.07 7.63
CA VAL A 49 -15.60 -12.03 7.04
C VAL A 49 -15.19 -10.65 7.53
N LEU A 50 -15.02 -10.46 8.85
CA LEU A 50 -14.59 -9.19 9.42
C LEU A 50 -13.22 -8.77 8.91
N ASN A 51 -12.25 -9.67 8.86
CA ASN A 51 -10.93 -9.38 8.30
C ASN A 51 -10.99 -9.04 6.81
N THR A 52 -11.86 -9.69 6.05
CA THR A 52 -12.06 -9.39 4.64
C THR A 52 -12.68 -8.01 4.47
N ILE A 53 -13.69 -7.65 5.28
CA ILE A 53 -14.33 -6.33 5.24
C ILE A 53 -13.32 -5.23 5.62
N ILE A 54 -12.57 -5.41 6.71
CA ILE A 54 -11.61 -4.42 7.19
C ILE A 54 -10.37 -4.34 6.30
N GLY A 55 -9.84 -5.50 5.91
CA GLY A 55 -8.60 -5.61 5.13
C GLY A 55 -8.78 -5.47 3.63
N GLY A 56 -10.02 -5.51 3.13
CA GLY A 56 -10.34 -5.41 1.71
C GLY A 56 -10.01 -6.65 0.88
N TYR A 57 -9.37 -7.66 1.46
CA TYR A 57 -8.90 -8.86 0.76
C TYR A 57 -9.41 -10.14 1.42
N TYR A 58 -9.90 -11.06 0.61
CA TYR A 58 -10.13 -12.43 1.02
C TYR A 58 -8.79 -13.18 0.98
N ASN A 59 -8.22 -13.45 2.15
CA ASN A 59 -6.91 -14.09 2.25
C ASN A 59 -7.06 -15.62 2.36
N THR A 60 -6.51 -16.34 1.38
CA THR A 60 -6.20 -17.76 1.50
C THR A 60 -4.84 -17.93 2.18
N LYS A 61 -4.31 -19.16 2.25
CA LYS A 61 -3.02 -19.40 2.89
C LYS A 61 -1.87 -18.60 2.27
N TYR A 62 -1.75 -18.59 0.94
CA TYR A 62 -0.63 -17.98 0.24
C TYR A 62 -0.98 -16.74 -0.57
N VAL A 63 -2.25 -16.56 -0.90
CA VAL A 63 -2.74 -15.51 -1.80
C VAL A 63 -3.96 -14.84 -1.19
N GLY A 64 -4.02 -13.51 -1.29
CA GLY A 64 -5.20 -12.71 -1.01
C GLY A 64 -5.80 -12.19 -2.30
N ILE A 65 -7.12 -12.30 -2.47
CA ILE A 65 -7.88 -11.81 -3.63
C ILE A 65 -8.61 -10.54 -3.21
N GLY A 66 -8.49 -9.49 -3.99
CA GLY A 66 -9.11 -8.18 -3.69
C GLY A 66 -8.38 -7.02 -4.38
N PRO A 67 -8.64 -5.77 -3.96
CA PRO A 67 -9.62 -5.39 -2.94
C PRO A 67 -11.06 -5.48 -3.45
N TYR A 68 -11.95 -6.06 -2.64
CA TYR A 68 -13.35 -6.25 -3.06
C TYR A 68 -14.09 -4.94 -3.34
N SER A 69 -13.70 -3.86 -2.65
CA SER A 69 -14.30 -2.53 -2.81
C SER A 69 -14.02 -1.91 -4.20
N LYS A 70 -13.04 -2.42 -4.92
CA LYS A 70 -12.65 -1.95 -6.27
C LYS A 70 -13.10 -2.89 -7.40
N VAL A 71 -13.76 -4.00 -7.08
CA VAL A 71 -14.20 -5.00 -8.09
C VAL A 71 -15.09 -4.35 -9.14
N ILE A 72 -15.99 -3.46 -8.71
CA ILE A 72 -16.84 -2.67 -9.61
C ILE A 72 -16.76 -1.21 -9.17
N SER A 73 -16.43 -0.33 -10.10
CA SER A 73 -16.43 1.12 -9.91
C SER A 73 -16.94 1.84 -11.16
N PHE A 74 -17.29 3.12 -11.00
CA PHE A 74 -17.85 3.92 -12.08
C PHE A 74 -17.12 5.25 -12.16
N ASN A 75 -16.69 5.63 -13.35
CA ASN A 75 -16.14 6.96 -13.62
C ASN A 75 -16.45 7.40 -15.07
N ARG A 76 -16.25 8.69 -15.33
CA ARG A 76 -16.60 9.26 -16.65
C ARG A 76 -15.67 8.84 -17.79
N LEU A 77 -14.44 8.50 -17.48
CA LEU A 77 -13.46 8.09 -18.48
C LEU A 77 -13.71 6.65 -18.93
N GLU A 78 -13.78 5.73 -17.98
CA GLU A 78 -13.85 4.27 -18.23
C GLU A 78 -15.29 3.74 -18.30
N GLY A 79 -16.29 4.50 -17.82
CA GLY A 79 -17.66 4.01 -17.65
C GLY A 79 -17.75 3.11 -16.42
N THR A 80 -18.24 1.88 -16.61
CA THR A 80 -18.15 0.82 -15.61
C THR A 80 -16.77 0.19 -15.69
N ARG A 81 -16.08 0.15 -14.57
CA ARG A 81 -14.77 -0.49 -14.44
C ARG A 81 -14.89 -1.75 -13.60
N PHE A 82 -14.41 -2.85 -14.15
CA PHE A 82 -14.24 -4.13 -13.46
C PHE A 82 -12.78 -4.32 -13.10
N GLN A 83 -12.48 -4.69 -11.86
CA GLN A 83 -11.10 -4.89 -11.41
C GLN A 83 -10.99 -6.18 -10.61
N ILE A 84 -9.95 -6.95 -10.86
CA ILE A 84 -9.54 -8.07 -10.04
C ILE A 84 -8.09 -7.89 -9.65
N GLY A 85 -7.79 -8.11 -8.37
CA GLY A 85 -6.43 -8.01 -7.86
C GLY A 85 -6.07 -9.19 -6.98
N VAL A 86 -4.79 -9.46 -6.92
CA VAL A 86 -4.22 -10.52 -6.10
C VAL A 86 -2.96 -10.00 -5.41
N ARG A 87 -2.70 -10.51 -4.22
CA ARG A 87 -1.45 -10.24 -3.50
C ARG A 87 -0.98 -11.48 -2.76
N THR A 88 0.32 -11.63 -2.57
CA THR A 88 0.85 -12.69 -1.72
C THR A 88 0.65 -12.35 -0.25
N THR A 89 0.42 -13.38 0.57
CA THR A 89 0.25 -13.24 2.01
C THR A 89 1.59 -13.39 2.76
N LYS A 90 1.59 -13.11 4.06
CA LYS A 90 2.75 -13.34 4.95
C LYS A 90 3.16 -14.82 5.03
N GLU A 91 2.24 -15.73 4.72
CA GLU A 91 2.48 -17.17 4.72
C GLU A 91 3.25 -17.63 3.46
N PHE A 92 3.13 -16.89 2.36
CA PHE A 92 3.95 -17.09 1.17
C PHE A 92 5.39 -16.65 1.44
N SER A 93 5.58 -15.41 1.89
CA SER A 93 6.89 -14.88 2.27
C SER A 93 6.72 -13.77 3.29
N ARG A 94 7.65 -13.71 4.24
CA ARG A 94 7.72 -12.62 5.22
C ARG A 94 8.62 -11.48 4.76
N ARG A 95 9.34 -11.65 3.65
CA ARG A 95 10.30 -10.67 3.12
C ARG A 95 9.88 -10.08 1.78
N VAL A 96 9.14 -10.83 1.00
CA VAL A 96 8.71 -10.42 -0.34
C VAL A 96 7.20 -10.46 -0.43
N ARG A 97 6.60 -9.35 -0.87
CA ARG A 97 5.19 -9.25 -1.21
C ARG A 97 5.06 -8.85 -2.67
N LEU A 98 4.24 -9.59 -3.40
CA LEU A 98 3.85 -9.29 -4.76
C LEU A 98 2.37 -8.90 -4.73
N SER A 99 2.04 -7.80 -5.36
CA SER A 99 0.66 -7.33 -5.51
C SER A 99 0.43 -6.97 -6.97
N THR A 100 -0.68 -7.41 -7.55
CA THR A 100 -1.04 -7.04 -8.91
C THR A 100 -2.54 -6.93 -9.06
N TYR A 101 -3.00 -6.10 -9.97
CA TYR A 101 -4.39 -6.08 -10.40
C TYR A 101 -4.49 -5.84 -11.89
N LEU A 102 -5.61 -6.29 -12.46
CA LEU A 102 -6.04 -6.01 -13.80
C LEU A 102 -7.44 -5.39 -13.76
N ALA A 103 -7.67 -4.38 -14.56
CA ALA A 103 -8.95 -3.70 -14.68
C ALA A 103 -9.33 -3.52 -16.15
N TYR A 104 -10.63 -3.47 -16.42
CA TYR A 104 -11.21 -3.23 -17.74
C TYR A 104 -12.29 -2.17 -17.64
N GLY A 105 -12.23 -1.16 -18.50
CA GLY A 105 -13.24 -0.11 -18.61
C GLY A 105 -14.19 -0.36 -19.78
N THR A 106 -15.49 -0.23 -19.56
CA THR A 106 -16.49 -0.52 -20.61
C THR A 106 -16.65 0.58 -21.65
N ARG A 107 -16.20 1.81 -21.34
CA ARG A 107 -16.33 2.95 -22.25
C ARG A 107 -15.09 3.20 -23.08
N ASP A 108 -13.92 3.04 -22.49
CA ASP A 108 -12.64 3.19 -23.18
C ASP A 108 -12.13 1.88 -23.76
N GLU A 109 -12.80 0.76 -23.42
CA GLU A 109 -12.53 -0.60 -23.93
C GLU A 109 -11.05 -1.00 -23.77
N ASP A 110 -10.40 -0.48 -22.69
CA ASP A 110 -8.98 -0.63 -22.47
C ASP A 110 -8.69 -1.41 -21.19
N PHE A 111 -7.59 -2.18 -21.22
CA PHE A 111 -7.07 -2.90 -20.08
C PHE A 111 -6.05 -2.05 -19.33
N LYS A 112 -6.22 -1.99 -18.03
CA LYS A 112 -5.36 -1.26 -17.12
C LYS A 112 -4.88 -2.17 -16.01
N GLY A 113 -3.77 -1.83 -15.39
CA GLY A 113 -3.28 -2.64 -14.29
C GLY A 113 -2.07 -2.04 -13.60
N ALA A 114 -1.72 -2.67 -12.49
CA ALA A 114 -0.46 -2.38 -11.81
C ALA A 114 0.12 -3.65 -11.21
N SER A 115 1.42 -3.65 -11.07
CA SER A 115 2.18 -4.67 -10.38
C SER A 115 3.17 -4.00 -9.42
N GLU A 116 3.25 -4.52 -8.21
CA GLU A 116 4.11 -4.00 -7.15
C GLU A 116 4.87 -5.15 -6.51
N ILE A 117 6.15 -4.94 -6.30
CA ILE A 117 7.04 -5.85 -5.59
C ILE A 117 7.61 -5.10 -4.40
N GLU A 118 7.37 -5.61 -3.20
CA GLU A 118 7.97 -5.09 -1.98
C GLU A 118 8.97 -6.10 -1.42
N VAL A 119 10.18 -5.65 -1.14
CA VAL A 119 11.25 -6.46 -0.56
C VAL A 119 11.66 -5.86 0.78
N MET A 120 11.43 -6.60 1.84
CA MET A 120 11.77 -6.22 3.21
C MET A 120 13.13 -6.82 3.58
N PHE A 121 14.18 -6.01 3.62
CA PHE A 121 15.53 -6.45 3.99
C PHE A 121 15.66 -6.56 5.51
N ARG A 122 15.11 -5.62 6.25
CA ARG A 122 15.18 -5.58 7.71
C ARG A 122 13.88 -5.01 8.29
N ARG A 123 13.40 -5.57 9.41
CA ARG A 123 12.14 -5.19 10.04
C ARG A 123 12.31 -4.32 11.29
N GLN A 124 13.33 -4.58 12.09
CA GLN A 124 13.55 -3.84 13.34
C GLN A 124 13.86 -2.37 13.06
N LEU A 125 14.78 -2.11 12.16
CA LEU A 125 15.00 -0.81 11.52
C LEU A 125 14.59 -0.99 10.07
N LEU A 126 13.52 -0.34 9.66
CA LEU A 126 12.91 -0.54 8.35
C LEU A 126 13.95 -0.37 7.23
N ARG A 127 14.13 -1.41 6.42
CA ARG A 127 14.83 -1.35 5.14
C ARG A 127 13.97 -2.05 4.11
N LYS A 128 13.36 -1.27 3.24
CA LYS A 128 12.38 -1.77 2.27
C LYS A 128 12.63 -1.16 0.90
N LEU A 129 12.56 -1.99 -0.12
CA LEU A 129 12.50 -1.56 -1.51
C LEU A 129 11.11 -1.90 -2.05
N THR A 130 10.47 -0.92 -2.64
CA THR A 130 9.20 -1.08 -3.35
C THR A 130 9.41 -0.69 -4.81
N VAL A 131 9.06 -1.57 -5.73
CA VAL A 131 9.07 -1.30 -7.17
C VAL A 131 7.66 -1.47 -7.68
N THR A 132 7.12 -0.44 -8.29
CA THR A 132 5.76 -0.39 -8.82
C THR A 132 5.80 -0.03 -10.30
N TYR A 133 5.08 -0.78 -11.11
CA TYR A 133 4.71 -0.38 -12.46
C TYR A 133 3.19 -0.29 -12.55
N ARG A 134 2.70 0.78 -13.17
CA ARG A 134 1.27 1.03 -13.29
C ARG A 134 0.94 1.65 -14.66
N ASN A 135 -0.09 1.10 -15.29
CA ASN A 135 -0.81 1.74 -16.39
C ASN A 135 -2.28 1.82 -15.97
N ASP A 136 -2.73 3.01 -15.57
CA ASP A 136 -4.08 3.19 -15.01
C ASP A 136 -4.62 4.60 -15.23
N ALA A 137 -5.94 4.77 -15.08
CA ALA A 137 -6.61 6.05 -15.07
C ALA A 137 -6.57 6.64 -13.66
N ILE A 138 -5.92 7.77 -13.49
CA ILE A 138 -5.81 8.45 -12.19
C ILE A 138 -6.26 9.91 -12.26
N GLN A 139 -6.64 10.43 -11.12
CA GLN A 139 -6.89 11.86 -10.95
C GLN A 139 -5.57 12.58 -10.66
N LEU A 140 -5.13 13.48 -11.55
CA LEU A 140 -3.86 14.19 -11.42
C LEU A 140 -3.79 15.12 -10.20
N SER A 141 -4.93 15.61 -9.72
CA SER A 141 -5.01 16.49 -8.54
C SER A 141 -5.00 15.75 -7.21
N SER A 142 -5.17 14.42 -7.21
CA SER A 142 -5.03 13.63 -5.99
C SER A 142 -3.52 13.45 -5.72
N GLY A 143 -3.05 14.07 -4.63
CA GLY A 143 -1.65 13.97 -4.23
C GLY A 143 -1.22 12.53 -3.94
N VAL A 144 0.05 12.35 -3.60
CA VAL A 144 0.72 11.06 -3.33
C VAL A 144 -0.04 10.17 -2.31
N SER A 145 -0.85 10.78 -1.45
CA SER A 145 -1.72 10.10 -0.48
C SER A 145 -2.84 9.25 -1.12
N ALA A 146 -3.16 9.46 -2.40
CA ALA A 146 -4.14 8.63 -3.12
C ALA A 146 -3.61 7.21 -3.42
N LEU A 147 -2.33 6.97 -3.28
CA LEU A 147 -1.71 5.64 -3.35
C LEU A 147 -1.90 4.83 -2.06
N SER A 148 -2.28 5.48 -0.95
CA SER A 148 -2.56 4.79 0.29
C SER A 148 -3.82 3.94 0.12
N GLU A 149 -3.63 2.62 0.01
CA GLU A 149 -4.70 1.62 -0.08
C GLU A 149 -5.68 1.65 1.12
N ASN A 150 -5.32 2.37 2.17
CA ASN A 150 -6.05 2.42 3.44
C ASN A 150 -7.29 3.32 3.43
N ASN A 151 -7.55 4.05 2.36
CA ASN A 151 -8.75 4.88 2.24
C ASN A 151 -9.90 4.15 1.50
N ILE A 152 -10.30 2.98 2.02
CA ILE A 152 -11.48 2.23 1.54
C ILE A 152 -12.70 3.15 1.52
N LEU A 153 -12.87 3.98 2.54
CA LEU A 153 -13.97 4.93 2.63
C LEU A 153 -13.87 6.04 1.59
N SER A 154 -12.67 6.57 1.30
CA SER A 154 -12.52 7.62 0.29
C SER A 154 -12.80 7.11 -1.13
N SER A 155 -12.51 5.85 -1.45
CA SER A 155 -12.84 5.28 -2.75
C SER A 155 -14.34 5.03 -2.94
N ILE A 156 -15.08 4.78 -1.85
CA ILE A 156 -16.54 4.64 -1.86
C ILE A 156 -17.20 6.02 -1.95
N PHE A 157 -16.66 7.02 -1.25
CA PHE A 157 -17.23 8.38 -1.21
C PHE A 157 -16.73 9.30 -2.32
N SER A 158 -15.68 8.93 -3.08
CA SER A 158 -15.25 9.65 -4.29
C SER A 158 -16.25 9.55 -5.46
N ARG A 159 -17.51 9.23 -5.19
CA ARG A 159 -18.61 9.18 -6.17
C ARG A 159 -19.01 10.57 -6.70
N GLY A 160 -18.45 11.63 -6.16
CA GLY A 160 -18.69 13.01 -6.62
C GLY A 160 -17.83 13.35 -7.82
N GLY A 161 -18.34 13.11 -9.04
CA GLY A 161 -18.06 13.90 -10.23
C GLY A 161 -16.62 14.27 -10.60
N THR A 162 -15.61 13.49 -10.25
CA THR A 162 -14.23 13.76 -10.62
C THR A 162 -14.02 13.46 -12.11
N SER A 163 -14.23 14.48 -12.89
CA SER A 163 -14.21 14.43 -14.34
C SER A 163 -12.80 14.51 -14.94
N ARG A 164 -11.77 14.73 -14.13
CA ARG A 164 -10.40 15.00 -14.60
C ARG A 164 -9.48 13.81 -14.37
N LEU A 165 -9.81 12.69 -14.98
CA LEU A 165 -8.96 11.50 -15.02
C LEU A 165 -8.09 11.54 -16.26
N SER A 166 -6.81 11.19 -16.11
CA SER A 166 -5.87 10.94 -17.21
C SER A 166 -5.31 9.54 -17.07
N THR A 167 -5.02 8.91 -18.20
CA THR A 167 -4.25 7.67 -18.20
C THR A 167 -2.80 7.99 -17.92
N ILE A 168 -2.21 7.26 -16.99
CA ILE A 168 -0.82 7.37 -16.62
C ILE A 168 -0.14 6.02 -16.74
N GLU A 169 1.01 6.02 -17.37
CA GLU A 169 1.96 4.92 -17.34
C GLU A 169 3.16 5.36 -16.51
N GLU A 170 3.43 4.66 -15.40
CA GLU A 170 4.51 5.04 -14.50
C GLU A 170 5.26 3.85 -13.92
N GLY A 171 6.57 4.06 -13.74
CA GLY A 171 7.44 3.20 -12.96
C GLY A 171 7.97 3.96 -11.75
N ILE A 172 7.90 3.34 -10.58
CA ILE A 172 8.39 3.91 -9.32
C ILE A 172 9.31 2.90 -8.66
N ALA A 173 10.49 3.36 -8.20
CA ALA A 173 11.35 2.60 -7.30
C ALA A 173 11.55 3.42 -6.03
N LEU A 174 11.06 2.93 -4.91
CA LEU A 174 11.12 3.59 -3.60
C LEU A 174 11.95 2.74 -2.65
N TYR A 175 13.04 3.31 -2.14
CA TYR A 175 13.85 2.73 -1.07
C TYR A 175 13.65 3.49 0.22
N GLU A 176 13.25 2.80 1.28
CA GLU A 176 13.02 3.34 2.63
C GLU A 176 14.04 2.75 3.59
N HIS A 177 14.66 3.61 4.39
CA HIS A 177 15.67 3.24 5.35
C HIS A 177 15.46 3.96 6.68
N GLU A 178 15.25 3.22 7.74
CA GLU A 178 15.30 3.72 9.12
C GLU A 178 16.70 3.48 9.68
N TRP A 179 17.42 4.56 9.93
CA TRP A 179 18.80 4.53 10.44
C TRP A 179 18.81 4.21 11.94
N LEU A 180 17.98 4.95 12.67
CA LEU A 180 17.75 4.81 14.10
C LEU A 180 16.25 4.96 14.35
N HIS A 181 15.79 4.58 15.56
CA HIS A 181 14.41 4.84 15.94
C HIS A 181 14.13 6.35 15.90
N GLY A 182 13.21 6.74 15.01
CA GLY A 182 12.83 8.12 14.80
C GLY A 182 13.63 8.87 13.73
N ILE A 183 14.63 8.26 13.09
CA ILE A 183 15.37 8.86 11.96
C ILE A 183 15.23 7.94 10.75
N SER A 184 14.53 8.40 9.74
CA SER A 184 14.34 7.65 8.50
C SER A 184 14.58 8.50 7.26
N SER A 185 15.04 7.87 6.20
CA SER A 185 15.19 8.48 4.87
C SER A 185 14.46 7.64 3.83
N SER A 186 14.02 8.32 2.78
CA SER A 186 13.44 7.70 1.60
C SER A 186 14.12 8.22 0.33
N PHE A 187 14.27 7.36 -0.65
CA PHE A 187 14.77 7.69 -1.96
C PHE A 187 13.83 7.10 -3.01
N GLU A 188 13.24 7.96 -3.82
CA GLU A 188 12.27 7.58 -4.85
C GLU A 188 12.80 8.00 -6.22
N LEU A 189 12.79 7.06 -7.16
CA LEU A 189 12.93 7.31 -8.59
C LEU A 189 11.57 7.10 -9.24
N ARG A 190 11.13 8.05 -10.02
CA ARG A 190 9.86 7.98 -10.73
C ARG A 190 10.04 8.40 -12.17
N GLY A 191 9.55 7.56 -13.09
CA GLY A 191 9.37 7.89 -14.50
C GLY A 191 7.91 7.70 -14.87
N ARG A 192 7.29 8.68 -15.55
CA ARG A 192 5.88 8.58 -15.93
C ARG A 192 5.59 9.23 -17.26
N HIS A 193 4.63 8.64 -17.96
CA HIS A 193 3.96 9.22 -19.12
C HIS A 193 2.51 9.53 -18.75
N ILE A 194 2.06 10.76 -18.97
CA ILE A 194 0.69 11.20 -18.71
C ILE A 194 0.04 11.49 -20.05
N SER A 195 -1.00 10.75 -20.42
CA SER A 195 -1.70 10.91 -21.68
C SER A 195 -2.76 12.02 -21.61
N SER A 196 -2.82 12.84 -22.63
CA SER A 196 -3.91 13.80 -22.84
C SER A 196 -5.20 13.07 -23.24
N ASN A 197 -6.33 13.57 -22.78
CA ASN A 197 -7.62 13.10 -23.23
C ASN A 197 -8.64 14.26 -23.29
N ARG A 198 -9.86 13.98 -23.75
CA ARG A 198 -10.91 15.01 -23.91
C ARG A 198 -11.31 15.71 -22.60
N TYR A 199 -11.07 15.10 -21.42
CA TYR A 199 -11.40 15.67 -20.11
C TYR A 199 -10.22 16.44 -19.51
N VAL A 200 -9.01 16.11 -19.94
CA VAL A 200 -7.75 16.77 -19.53
C VAL A 200 -6.93 17.03 -20.78
N PRO A 201 -7.35 18.01 -21.61
CA PRO A 201 -6.55 18.39 -22.77
C PRO A 201 -5.28 19.09 -22.33
N MET A 202 -4.16 18.76 -22.96
CA MET A 202 -2.86 19.41 -22.73
C MET A 202 -2.60 20.37 -23.88
N ILE A 203 -2.74 21.68 -23.61
CA ILE A 203 -2.58 22.73 -24.62
C ILE A 203 -1.45 23.64 -24.19
N LEU A 204 -0.47 23.81 -25.06
CA LEU A 204 0.63 24.76 -24.86
C LEU A 204 0.14 26.20 -25.04
N PRO A 205 0.88 27.22 -24.50
CA PRO A 205 0.53 28.63 -24.65
C PRO A 205 0.46 29.09 -26.12
N ASN A 206 1.13 28.39 -27.03
CA ASN A 206 1.07 28.66 -28.47
C ASN A 206 -0.13 28.00 -29.18
N GLY A 207 -1.08 27.42 -28.42
CA GLY A 207 -2.26 26.77 -28.96
C GLY A 207 -2.06 25.32 -29.46
N ARG A 208 -0.84 24.80 -29.44
CA ARG A 208 -0.54 23.43 -29.88
C ARG A 208 -1.01 22.42 -28.82
N SER A 209 -1.76 21.41 -29.23
CA SER A 209 -2.15 20.31 -28.35
C SER A 209 -1.04 19.26 -28.27
N LEU A 210 -0.82 18.75 -27.06
CA LEU A 210 0.08 17.63 -26.79
C LEU A 210 -0.71 16.35 -26.58
N HIS A 211 -0.20 15.23 -27.09
CA HIS A 211 -0.78 13.90 -26.85
C HIS A 211 -0.46 13.38 -25.43
N GLY A 212 0.62 13.83 -24.85
CA GLY A 212 1.03 13.47 -23.49
C GLY A 212 2.29 14.19 -23.06
N ILE A 213 2.66 14.00 -21.80
CA ILE A 213 3.85 14.58 -21.18
C ILE A 213 4.62 13.46 -20.49
N ASN A 214 5.93 13.41 -20.77
CA ASN A 214 6.86 12.56 -20.04
C ASN A 214 7.52 13.36 -18.90
N ASP A 215 7.59 12.74 -17.73
CA ASP A 215 8.19 13.31 -16.53
C ASP A 215 9.07 12.27 -15.83
N ALA A 216 10.26 12.70 -15.43
CA ALA A 216 11.16 11.90 -14.62
C ALA A 216 11.59 12.72 -13.41
N SER A 217 11.46 12.14 -12.23
CA SER A 217 11.77 12.83 -10.98
C SER A 217 12.50 11.92 -9.98
N ILE A 218 13.30 12.58 -9.15
CA ILE A 218 13.97 11.99 -8.01
C ILE A 218 13.46 12.71 -6.78
N ARG A 219 13.02 11.96 -5.77
CA ARG A 219 12.65 12.50 -4.47
C ARG A 219 13.54 11.91 -3.39
N ILE A 220 14.02 12.77 -2.50
CA ILE A 220 14.76 12.42 -1.31
C ILE A 220 13.98 12.96 -0.12
N GLY A 221 13.58 12.06 0.79
CA GLY A 221 12.86 12.41 2.00
C GLY A 221 13.72 12.12 3.24
N LEU A 222 13.63 12.98 4.24
CA LEU A 222 14.20 12.80 5.57
C LEU A 222 13.10 13.06 6.59
N ARG A 223 12.92 12.14 7.52
CA ARG A 223 11.91 12.25 8.58
C ARG A 223 12.59 12.05 9.94
N LEU A 224 12.34 13.00 10.84
CA LEU A 224 12.85 13.02 12.20
C LEU A 224 11.67 13.02 13.16
N SER A 225 11.61 12.05 14.05
CA SER A 225 10.59 11.94 15.11
C SER A 225 11.24 11.53 16.43
N LYS A 226 10.69 12.01 17.54
CA LYS A 226 11.12 11.64 18.89
C LYS A 226 9.99 10.93 19.60
N ASP A 227 10.29 9.82 20.28
CA ASP A 227 9.36 9.02 21.10
C ASP A 227 8.02 8.73 20.39
N GLU A 228 8.10 8.37 19.11
CA GLU A 228 6.93 8.04 18.31
C GLU A 228 6.47 6.61 18.58
N THR A 229 5.18 6.45 18.80
CA THR A 229 4.56 5.13 18.89
C THR A 229 4.41 4.53 17.49
N ILE A 230 5.06 3.39 17.26
CA ILE A 230 5.07 2.72 15.96
C ILE A 230 4.52 1.30 16.12
N VAL A 231 3.58 0.92 15.25
CA VAL A 231 3.10 -0.46 15.12
C VAL A 231 3.70 -1.06 13.86
N ARG A 232 4.53 -2.11 14.02
CA ARG A 232 5.20 -2.80 12.92
C ARG A 232 4.42 -4.05 12.53
N MET A 233 3.90 -4.06 11.31
CA MET A 233 3.28 -5.21 10.67
C MET A 233 4.25 -5.83 9.65
N PRO A 234 3.98 -7.03 9.10
CA PRO A 234 4.92 -7.72 8.22
C PRO A 234 5.45 -6.90 7.04
N PHE A 235 4.62 -6.03 6.44
CA PHE A 235 4.99 -5.21 5.27
C PHE A 235 4.66 -3.73 5.45
N GLU A 236 4.18 -3.34 6.61
CA GLU A 236 3.68 -1.99 6.87
C GLU A 236 4.16 -1.51 8.24
N VAL A 237 4.53 -0.24 8.29
CA VAL A 237 4.81 0.45 9.54
C VAL A 237 3.75 1.51 9.72
N ARG A 238 2.99 1.44 10.81
CA ARG A 238 1.99 2.46 11.16
C ARG A 238 2.53 3.35 12.25
N HIS A 239 2.57 4.62 11.94
CA HIS A 239 2.94 5.69 12.85
C HIS A 239 1.68 6.15 13.59
N MET A 240 1.64 5.95 14.91
CA MET A 240 0.48 6.27 15.76
C MET A 240 0.57 7.67 16.38
N GLY A 241 1.68 8.38 16.12
CA GLY A 241 1.92 9.72 16.60
C GLY A 241 2.97 9.81 17.70
N SER A 242 3.37 11.04 17.99
CA SER A 242 4.34 11.41 19.02
C SER A 242 3.80 12.57 19.83
N LYS A 243 4.27 12.70 21.08
CA LYS A 243 4.05 13.89 21.91
C LYS A 243 4.93 15.07 21.47
N TYR A 244 5.96 14.81 20.67
CA TYR A 244 6.90 15.80 20.18
C TYR A 244 6.63 16.13 18.71
N PRO A 245 7.08 17.31 18.23
CA PRO A 245 7.01 17.63 16.82
C PRO A 245 7.74 16.60 15.96
N ILE A 246 7.18 16.34 14.78
CA ILE A 246 7.77 15.49 13.76
C ILE A 246 8.20 16.41 12.61
N PHE A 247 9.46 16.32 12.23
CA PHE A 247 10.01 17.09 11.11
C PHE A 247 10.15 16.20 9.89
N SER A 248 9.63 16.67 8.76
CA SER A 248 9.77 16.00 7.47
C SER A 248 10.31 17.00 6.44
N PHE A 249 11.34 16.58 5.73
CA PHE A 249 11.97 17.35 4.66
C PHE A 249 11.91 16.50 3.40
N ASP A 250 11.30 17.04 2.36
CA ASP A 250 11.19 16.39 1.06
C ASP A 250 11.78 17.31 -0.01
N PHE A 251 12.78 16.79 -0.71
CA PHE A 251 13.35 17.43 -1.88
C PHE A 251 12.96 16.63 -3.12
N THR A 252 12.39 17.30 -4.13
CA THR A 252 12.06 16.68 -5.40
C THR A 252 12.75 17.44 -6.53
N GLY A 253 13.59 16.75 -7.28
CA GLY A 253 14.20 17.23 -8.50
C GLY A 253 13.59 16.54 -9.73
N ALA A 254 13.25 17.30 -10.74
CA ALA A 254 12.77 16.78 -12.01
C ALA A 254 13.63 17.33 -13.14
N LYS A 255 13.96 16.51 -14.14
CA LYS A 255 14.73 16.92 -15.30
C LYS A 255 13.98 16.56 -16.57
N LYS A 256 13.84 17.57 -17.44
CA LYS A 256 13.29 17.40 -18.79
C LYS A 256 14.25 16.53 -19.63
N GLY A 257 13.72 15.54 -20.36
CA GLY A 257 14.47 14.78 -21.36
C GLY A 257 15.22 13.55 -20.85
N ILE A 258 14.99 13.07 -19.62
CA ILE A 258 15.57 11.79 -19.16
C ILE A 258 14.89 10.58 -19.83
N LEU A 259 13.61 10.68 -20.16
CA LEU A 259 12.90 9.74 -21.02
C LEU A 259 12.74 10.38 -22.40
N PRO A 260 12.76 9.61 -23.51
CA PRO A 260 12.56 10.16 -24.83
C PRO A 260 11.22 10.88 -24.89
N ALA A 261 11.24 12.17 -24.68
CA ALA A 261 10.09 13.04 -24.85
C ALA A 261 10.00 13.36 -26.33
N SER A 262 9.09 12.70 -27.03
CA SER A 262 8.62 13.17 -28.33
C SER A 262 7.73 14.39 -28.08
N TYR A 263 8.25 15.56 -28.32
CA TYR A 263 7.49 16.80 -28.44
C TYR A 263 7.04 16.98 -29.88
#